data_c58c198e88a7cbd74d17c1bde3bd0dc5
#
_entry.id   c58c198e88a7cbd74d17c1bde3bd0dc5
#
_cell.length_a   1.000
_cell.length_b   1.000
_cell.length_c   1.000
_cell.angle_alpha   90.00
_cell.angle_beta   90.00
_cell.angle_gamma   90.00
#
_symmetry.space_group_name_H-M   'P 1'
#
loop_
_entity.id
_entity.type
_entity.pdbx_description
1 polymer ?
#
loop_
_entity_poly.entity_id
_entity_poly.type
_entity_poly.pdbx_seq_one_letter_code
_entity_poly.pdbx_strand_id
1 'polypeptide(L)'
;MEDNLFEKLRILSDAAKYDVSCVSSGVERKNNTVGGIGNASAAGICHAWSSDGRCISLLKILLTNDCIYDCKYCLNRVTNPIKRATFTPEEVAELTIQFYRRNYIEGLFLSSAVEKSPDHTMENIYRVLELLRYKYNFWG
;
A
#
# COMPACT_ATOMS: atom_id res chain seq x y z
N MET A 1 9.11 15.21 -8.15
CA MET A 1 7.97 14.30 -8.33
C MET A 1 8.24 12.90 -7.80
N GLU A 2 9.36 12.31 -8.11
CA GLU A 2 9.72 10.98 -7.59
C GLU A 2 9.88 10.96 -6.07
N ASP A 3 10.54 11.96 -5.50
CA ASP A 3 10.74 12.06 -4.05
C ASP A 3 9.42 12.12 -3.28
N ASN A 4 8.42 12.81 -3.83
CA ASN A 4 7.10 12.91 -3.22
C ASN A 4 6.36 11.56 -3.26
N LEU A 5 6.52 10.79 -4.33
CA LEU A 5 5.91 9.47 -4.46
C LEU A 5 6.51 8.48 -3.45
N PHE A 6 7.84 8.50 -3.28
CA PHE A 6 8.51 7.66 -2.29
C PHE A 6 8.12 8.03 -0.85
N GLU A 7 7.97 9.31 -0.57
CA GLU A 7 7.52 9.76 0.74
C GLU A 7 6.09 9.30 1.03
N LYS A 8 5.19 9.44 0.07
CA LYS A 8 3.82 8.91 0.16
C LYS A 8 3.82 7.41 0.39
N LEU A 9 4.63 6.68 -0.37
CA LEU A 9 4.75 5.22 -0.23
C LEU A 9 5.19 4.85 1.18
N ARG A 10 6.19 5.53 1.71
CA ARG A 10 6.67 5.29 3.08
C ARG A 10 5.58 5.51 4.12
N ILE A 11 4.89 6.65 4.06
CA ILE A 11 3.84 7.00 5.01
C ILE A 11 2.67 6.01 4.93
N LEU A 12 2.22 5.72 3.74
CA LEU A 12 1.01 4.92 3.54
C LEU A 12 1.25 3.42 3.68
N SER A 13 2.45 2.95 3.44
CA SER A 13 2.82 1.56 3.74
C SER A 13 2.98 1.34 5.24
N ASP A 14 3.56 2.29 5.96
CA ASP A 14 3.65 2.21 7.42
C ASP A 14 2.27 2.23 8.06
N ALA A 15 1.37 3.06 7.58
CA ALA A 15 -0.01 3.08 8.06
C ALA A 15 -0.73 1.74 7.81
N ALA A 16 -0.44 1.07 6.71
CA ALA A 16 -1.05 -0.21 6.37
C ALA A 16 -0.60 -1.37 7.29
N LYS A 17 0.52 -1.26 7.97
CA LYS A 17 1.00 -2.28 8.93
C LYS A 17 0.03 -2.51 10.09
N TYR A 18 -0.77 -1.51 10.42
CA TYR A 18 -1.72 -1.56 11.52
C TYR A 18 -3.09 -2.09 11.11
N ASP A 19 -3.24 -2.50 9.87
CA ASP A 19 -4.44 -3.19 9.41
C ASP A 19 -4.42 -4.62 9.93
N VAL A 20 -5.44 -4.98 10.70
CA VAL A 20 -5.56 -6.31 11.35
C VAL A 20 -5.70 -7.47 10.38
N SER A 21 -5.97 -7.21 9.12
CA SER A 21 -6.06 -8.25 8.10
C SER A 21 -4.71 -8.85 7.67
N CYS A 22 -3.60 -8.24 8.08
CA CYS A 22 -2.27 -8.70 7.70
C CYS A 22 -1.54 -9.39 8.85
N VAL A 23 -1.44 -10.71 8.79
CA VAL A 23 -0.77 -11.53 9.82
C VAL A 23 0.75 -11.42 9.73
N SER A 24 1.29 -11.01 8.58
CA SER A 24 2.73 -10.92 8.32
C SER A 24 3.34 -9.53 8.61
N SER A 25 2.53 -8.58 9.08
CA SER A 25 2.97 -7.19 9.28
C SER A 25 3.98 -6.99 10.41
N GLY A 26 4.29 -8.03 11.18
CA GLY A 26 5.24 -7.97 12.29
C GLY A 26 6.67 -8.40 11.95
N VAL A 27 6.96 -8.78 10.71
CA VAL A 27 8.29 -9.25 10.34
C VAL A 27 9.12 -8.10 9.79
N GLU A 28 9.89 -7.46 10.66
CA GLU A 28 10.92 -6.52 10.24
C GLU A 28 12.14 -7.29 9.74
N ARG A 29 12.36 -7.30 8.44
CA ARG A 29 13.64 -7.73 7.88
C ARG A 29 14.52 -6.51 7.69
N LYS A 30 15.49 -6.35 8.58
CA LYS A 30 16.50 -5.31 8.43
C LYS A 30 17.52 -5.74 7.40
N ASN A 31 17.75 -4.90 6.42
CA ASN A 31 18.87 -5.06 5.50
C ASN A 31 20.15 -4.65 6.23
N ASN A 32 21.10 -5.56 6.35
CA ASN A 32 22.31 -5.35 7.14
C ASN A 32 23.53 -4.90 6.33
N THR A 33 23.37 -4.59 5.04
CA THR A 33 24.54 -4.28 4.23
C THR A 33 24.39 -3.02 3.42
N VAL A 34 25.24 -2.07 3.71
CA VAL A 34 25.48 -0.91 2.87
C VAL A 34 26.10 -1.41 1.56
N GLY A 35 25.33 -1.36 0.47
CA GLY A 35 25.82 -1.70 -0.85
C GLY A 35 25.70 -3.18 -1.25
N GLY A 36 24.98 -4.00 -0.50
CA GLY A 36 24.75 -5.39 -0.83
C GLY A 36 23.59 -5.63 -1.78
N ILE A 37 23.74 -6.58 -2.68
CA ILE A 37 22.66 -7.10 -3.51
C ILE A 37 21.81 -8.02 -2.63
N GLY A 38 20.55 -7.72 -2.45
CA GLY A 38 19.58 -8.62 -1.84
C GLY A 38 18.81 -8.03 -0.68
N ASN A 39 17.53 -8.30 -0.70
CA ASN A 39 16.56 -8.26 0.40
C ASN A 39 16.48 -7.00 1.26
N ALA A 40 16.44 -5.85 0.62
CA ALA A 40 15.64 -4.81 1.22
C ALA A 40 14.18 -5.24 1.06
N SER A 41 13.48 -5.48 2.15
CA SER A 41 12.04 -5.47 2.06
C SER A 41 11.66 -4.05 1.65
N ALA A 42 11.32 -3.86 0.39
CA ALA A 42 10.82 -2.57 -0.05
C ALA A 42 9.61 -2.23 0.83
N ALA A 43 9.56 -0.99 1.28
CA ALA A 43 8.42 -0.52 2.07
C ALA A 43 7.12 -0.90 1.35
N GLY A 44 6.17 -1.46 2.09
CA GLY A 44 4.87 -1.84 1.58
C GLY A 44 4.74 -3.26 1.05
N ILE A 45 5.80 -4.05 0.99
CA ILE A 45 5.69 -5.45 0.57
C ILE A 45 5.27 -6.33 1.73
N CYS A 46 4.16 -7.03 1.53
CA CYS A 46 3.60 -7.99 2.47
C CYS A 46 3.66 -9.39 1.85
N HIS A 47 3.95 -10.40 2.65
CA HIS A 47 4.01 -11.78 2.20
C HIS A 47 2.82 -12.57 2.73
N ALA A 48 2.17 -13.31 1.83
CA ALA A 48 1.09 -14.22 2.17
C ALA A 48 1.42 -15.62 1.66
N TRP A 49 0.92 -16.65 2.35
CA TRP A 49 1.15 -18.04 1.97
C TRP A 49 -0.10 -18.58 1.28
N SER A 50 0.08 -19.15 0.10
CA SER A 50 -1.02 -19.85 -0.57
C SER A 50 -1.18 -21.27 0.01
N SER A 51 -2.32 -21.90 -0.27
CA SER A 51 -2.63 -23.24 0.21
C SER A 51 -1.67 -24.32 -0.31
N ASP A 52 -0.98 -24.06 -1.41
CA ASP A 52 0.02 -24.95 -1.99
C ASP A 52 1.45 -24.69 -1.46
N GLY A 53 1.60 -23.83 -0.46
CA GLY A 53 2.87 -23.52 0.18
C GLY A 53 3.72 -22.44 -0.48
N ARG A 54 3.23 -21.83 -1.56
CA ARG A 54 3.95 -20.73 -2.20
C ARG A 54 3.82 -19.43 -1.41
N CYS A 55 4.91 -18.68 -1.35
CA CYS A 55 4.91 -17.33 -0.81
C CYS A 55 4.52 -16.34 -1.90
N ILE A 56 3.46 -15.60 -1.64
CA ILE A 56 2.93 -14.56 -2.55
C ILE A 56 3.30 -13.21 -1.97
N SER A 57 3.96 -12.37 -2.75
CA SER A 57 4.32 -11.01 -2.36
C SER A 57 3.26 -10.03 -2.84
N LEU A 58 2.76 -9.21 -1.93
CA LEU A 58 1.73 -8.21 -2.23
C LEU A 58 2.24 -6.83 -1.86
N LEU A 59 1.89 -5.83 -2.65
CA LEU A 59 2.05 -4.44 -2.26
C LEU A 59 0.88 -4.05 -1.37
N LYS A 60 1.16 -3.81 -0.09
CA LYS A 60 0.14 -3.42 0.89
C LYS A 60 0.30 -1.94 1.23
N ILE A 61 -0.65 -1.13 0.78
CA ILE A 61 -0.65 0.32 1.02
C ILE A 61 -2.07 0.80 1.30
N LEU A 62 -2.16 1.99 1.91
CA LEU A 62 -3.40 2.75 1.97
C LEU A 62 -3.44 3.72 0.79
N LEU A 63 -4.64 3.95 0.25
CA LEU A 63 -4.86 5.01 -0.73
C LEU A 63 -4.64 6.39 -0.08
N THR A 64 -5.16 6.55 1.14
CA THR A 64 -4.96 7.74 1.98
C THR A 64 -5.01 7.34 3.44
N ASN A 65 -4.30 8.08 4.29
CA ASN A 65 -4.45 8.03 5.75
C ASN A 65 -5.14 9.27 6.31
N ASP A 66 -5.64 10.13 5.45
CA ASP A 66 -6.46 11.29 5.83
C ASP A 66 -7.90 10.84 6.01
N CYS A 67 -8.39 10.84 7.26
CA CYS A 67 -9.69 10.28 7.60
C CYS A 67 -10.59 11.33 8.25
N ILE A 68 -11.87 11.31 7.90
CA ILE A 68 -12.88 12.18 8.51
C ILE A 68 -13.42 11.64 9.84
N TYR A 69 -13.18 10.36 10.14
CA TYR A 69 -13.71 9.71 11.34
C TYR A 69 -12.68 9.72 12.48
N ASP A 70 -13.19 9.59 13.70
CA ASP A 70 -12.39 9.61 14.93
C ASP A 70 -12.55 8.31 15.74
N CYS A 71 -12.30 7.19 15.09
CA CYS A 71 -12.37 5.88 15.75
C CYS A 71 -11.28 5.76 16.81
N LYS A 72 -11.65 5.49 18.05
CA LYS A 72 -10.75 5.52 19.21
C LYS A 72 -9.56 4.57 19.11
N TYR A 73 -9.72 3.45 18.43
CA TYR A 73 -8.69 2.42 18.26
C TYR A 73 -7.85 2.60 16.97
N CYS A 74 -8.17 3.57 16.13
CA CYS A 74 -7.55 3.73 14.82
C CYS A 74 -6.44 4.77 14.85
N LEU A 75 -5.25 4.43 14.34
CA LEU A 75 -4.14 5.36 14.23
C LEU A 75 -4.41 6.50 13.23
N ASN A 76 -5.28 6.25 12.26
CA ASN A 76 -5.61 7.22 11.22
C ASN A 76 -6.78 8.14 11.61
N ARG A 77 -7.27 8.06 12.84
CA ARG A 77 -8.37 8.92 13.29
C ARG A 77 -8.04 10.40 13.11
N VAL A 78 -9.05 11.19 12.83
CA VAL A 78 -8.90 12.61 12.47
C VAL A 78 -8.15 13.42 13.54
N THR A 79 -8.30 13.10 14.81
CA THR A 79 -7.67 13.82 15.92
C THR A 79 -6.22 13.42 16.19
N ASN A 80 -5.73 12.36 15.56
CA ASN A 80 -4.36 11.92 15.79
C ASN A 80 -3.39 12.76 14.94
N PRO A 81 -2.38 13.41 15.56
CA PRO A 81 -1.45 14.29 14.85
C PRO A 81 -0.36 13.49 14.14
N ILE A 82 -0.70 12.75 13.12
CA ILE A 82 0.23 12.01 12.29
C ILE A 82 0.39 12.69 10.93
N LYS A 83 1.50 12.37 10.26
CA LYS A 83 1.73 12.86 8.91
C LYS A 83 0.74 12.23 7.95
N ARG A 84 0.03 13.06 7.18
CA ARG A 84 -1.00 12.63 6.25
C ARG A 84 -0.47 12.63 4.82
N ALA A 85 -0.92 11.66 4.04
CA ALA A 85 -0.61 11.58 2.62
C ALA A 85 -1.79 10.94 1.87
N THR A 86 -1.89 11.24 0.60
CA THR A 86 -2.93 10.70 -0.29
C THR A 86 -2.32 10.40 -1.65
N PHE A 87 -2.52 9.17 -2.13
CA PHE A 87 -2.21 8.83 -3.51
C PHE A 87 -3.37 9.22 -4.42
N THR A 88 -3.03 9.62 -5.65
CA THR A 88 -4.03 9.62 -6.72
C THR A 88 -4.22 8.19 -7.24
N PRO A 89 -5.38 7.86 -7.83
CA PRO A 89 -5.57 6.53 -8.43
C PRO A 89 -4.51 6.18 -9.48
N GLU A 90 -4.08 7.16 -10.26
CA GLU A 90 -3.02 7.00 -11.26
C GLU A 90 -1.68 6.66 -10.62
N GLU A 91 -1.33 7.30 -9.51
CA GLU A 91 -0.10 7.01 -8.77
C GLU A 91 -0.07 5.57 -8.25
N VAL A 92 -1.18 5.09 -7.70
CA VAL A 92 -1.30 3.72 -7.18
C VAL A 92 -1.17 2.70 -8.31
N ALA A 93 -1.86 2.93 -9.42
CA ALA A 93 -1.83 2.03 -10.57
C ALA A 93 -0.41 1.95 -11.17
N GLU A 94 0.24 3.08 -11.36
CA GLU A 94 1.60 3.14 -11.89
C GLU A 94 2.60 2.45 -10.97
N LEU A 95 2.52 2.72 -9.66
CA LEU A 95 3.39 2.11 -8.66
C LEU A 95 3.25 0.58 -8.64
N THR A 96 2.02 0.09 -8.69
CA THR A 96 1.72 -1.34 -8.73
C THR A 96 2.33 -2.00 -9.96
N ILE A 97 2.17 -1.39 -11.13
CA ILE A 97 2.72 -1.93 -12.38
C ILE A 97 4.24 -1.92 -12.38
N GLN A 98 4.86 -0.87 -11.88
CA GLN A 98 6.32 -0.81 -11.78
C GLN A 98 6.87 -1.91 -10.87
N PHE A 99 6.27 -2.14 -9.73
CA PHE A 99 6.68 -3.20 -8.80
C PHE A 99 6.45 -4.59 -9.39
N TYR A 100 5.34 -4.78 -10.09
CA TYR A 100 5.05 -6.04 -10.78
C TYR A 100 6.08 -6.35 -11.88
N ARG A 101 6.42 -5.37 -12.71
CA ARG A 101 7.41 -5.52 -13.79
C ARG A 101 8.80 -5.85 -13.27
N ARG A 102 9.13 -5.41 -12.06
CA ARG A 102 10.41 -5.71 -11.39
C ARG A 102 10.37 -7.03 -10.61
N ASN A 103 9.27 -7.77 -10.70
CA ASN A 103 9.05 -9.04 -9.97
C ASN A 103 9.10 -8.90 -8.44
N TYR A 104 8.79 -7.72 -7.91
CA TYR A 104 8.74 -7.50 -6.46
C TYR A 104 7.43 -7.98 -5.85
N ILE A 105 6.34 -7.92 -6.61
CA ILE A 105 5.00 -8.26 -6.15
C ILE A 105 4.24 -9.06 -7.20
N GLU A 106 3.24 -9.80 -6.75
CA GLU A 106 2.29 -10.52 -7.60
C GLU A 106 0.91 -9.86 -7.60
N GLY A 107 0.60 -9.05 -6.59
CA GLY A 107 -0.68 -8.36 -6.49
C GLY A 107 -0.65 -7.14 -5.60
N LEU A 108 -1.78 -6.46 -5.52
CA LEU A 108 -1.99 -5.26 -4.73
C LEU A 108 -3.02 -5.51 -3.65
N PHE A 109 -2.68 -5.19 -2.41
CA PHE A 109 -3.63 -5.11 -1.30
C PHE A 109 -3.84 -3.63 -0.97
N LEU A 110 -4.97 -3.09 -1.43
CA LEU A 110 -5.30 -1.68 -1.25
C LEU A 110 -6.43 -1.53 -0.25
N SER A 111 -6.18 -0.76 0.80
CA SER A 111 -7.19 -0.28 1.71
C SER A 111 -7.16 1.25 1.76
N SER A 112 -8.02 1.86 2.57
CA SER A 112 -8.06 3.31 2.63
C SER A 112 -8.70 3.77 3.94
N ALA A 113 -8.23 4.89 4.47
CA ALA A 113 -9.03 5.72 5.35
C ALA A 113 -10.12 6.40 4.52
N VAL A 114 -11.11 7.00 5.20
CA VAL A 114 -12.24 7.66 4.53
C VAL A 114 -11.94 9.14 4.42
N GLU A 115 -11.56 9.58 3.22
CA GLU A 115 -11.32 10.98 2.89
C GLU A 115 -12.59 11.61 2.34
N LYS A 116 -12.98 12.79 2.83
CA LYS A 116 -14.16 13.55 2.42
C LYS A 116 -15.49 12.83 2.62
N SER A 117 -15.69 11.67 2.02
CA SER A 117 -16.89 10.84 2.16
C SER A 117 -16.59 9.39 1.77
N PRO A 118 -17.40 8.42 2.25
CA PRO A 118 -17.26 7.03 1.81
C PRO A 118 -17.40 6.86 0.29
N ASP A 119 -18.34 7.56 -0.32
CA ASP A 119 -18.57 7.50 -1.77
C ASP A 119 -17.38 7.99 -2.56
N HIS A 120 -16.79 9.12 -2.18
CA HIS A 120 -15.58 9.66 -2.80
C HIS A 120 -14.41 8.68 -2.70
N THR A 121 -14.23 8.07 -1.54
CA THR A 121 -13.16 7.09 -1.32
C THR A 121 -13.37 5.84 -2.18
N MET A 122 -14.59 5.34 -2.25
CA MET A 122 -14.92 4.19 -3.09
C MET A 122 -14.74 4.47 -4.58
N GLU A 123 -15.09 5.65 -5.04
CA GLU A 123 -14.85 6.06 -6.42
C GLU A 123 -13.35 6.03 -6.76
N ASN A 124 -12.50 6.50 -5.86
CA ASN A 124 -11.05 6.48 -6.05
C ASN A 124 -10.51 5.05 -6.09
N ILE A 125 -10.97 4.17 -5.22
CA ILE A 125 -10.59 2.75 -5.23
C ILE A 125 -11.04 2.08 -6.54
N TYR A 126 -12.28 2.33 -6.96
CA TYR A 126 -12.80 1.83 -8.23
C TYR A 126 -11.95 2.32 -9.41
N ARG A 127 -11.54 3.57 -9.39
CA ARG A 127 -10.68 4.15 -10.42
C ARG A 127 -9.33 3.44 -10.51
N VAL A 128 -8.74 3.06 -9.38
CA VAL A 128 -7.51 2.25 -9.36
C VAL A 128 -7.72 0.92 -10.06
N LEU A 129 -8.80 0.22 -9.75
CA LEU A 129 -9.14 -1.05 -10.40
C LEU A 129 -9.35 -0.88 -11.90
N GLU A 130 -10.08 0.15 -12.30
CA GLU A 130 -10.33 0.46 -13.70
C GLU A 130 -9.02 0.69 -14.46
N LEU A 131 -8.12 1.49 -13.91
CA LEU A 131 -6.81 1.76 -14.50
C LEU A 131 -5.97 0.48 -14.63
N LEU A 132 -5.93 -0.34 -13.60
CA LEU A 132 -5.17 -1.58 -13.63
C LEU A 132 -5.72 -2.57 -14.66
N ARG A 133 -7.03 -2.72 -14.76
CA ARG A 133 -7.67 -3.67 -15.67
C ARG A 133 -7.65 -3.20 -17.12
N TYR A 134 -7.92 -1.95 -17.39
CA TYR A 134 -8.13 -1.44 -18.74
C TYR A 134 -6.93 -0.72 -19.32
N LYS A 135 -6.23 0.08 -18.53
CA LYS A 135 -5.06 0.81 -19.03
C LYS A 135 -3.80 -0.05 -19.04
N TYR A 136 -3.56 -0.83 -18.01
CA TYR A 136 -2.34 -1.62 -17.84
C TYR A 136 -2.53 -3.11 -18.11
N ASN A 137 -3.76 -3.55 -18.28
CA ASN A 137 -4.10 -4.96 -18.49
C ASN A 137 -3.52 -5.88 -17.41
N PHE A 138 -3.59 -5.45 -16.16
CA PHE A 138 -3.07 -6.16 -15.01
C PHE A 138 -4.18 -6.99 -14.35
N TRP A 139 -3.93 -8.28 -14.21
CA TRP A 139 -4.90 -9.26 -13.68
C TRP A 139 -4.36 -10.01 -12.44
N GLY A 140 -3.41 -9.42 -11.77
CA GLY A 140 -2.89 -9.95 -10.51
C GLY A 140 -3.83 -9.81 -9.32
#